data_6b459efeb24b2b43471a9448e4002723
#
_entry.id   6b459efeb24b2b43471a9448e4002723
#
_cell.length_a   1.000
_cell.length_b   1.000
_cell.length_c   1.000
_cell.angle_alpha   90.00
_cell.angle_beta   90.00
_cell.angle_gamma   90.00
#
_symmetry.space_group_name_H-M   'P 1'
#
loop_
_entity.id
_entity.type
_entity.pdbx_description
1 polymer ?
#
loop_
_entity_poly.entity_id
_entity_poly.type
_entity_poly.pdbx_seq_one_letter_code
_entity_poly.pdbx_strand_id
1 'polypeptide(L)'
;MQKINELHPIPLSRLFDRWRVDIVGLLPITPKGNRYIIVAVEYLSKWQEAKAVTEVNALSISNFLYQNIIWRFGCFTHLHIDKETEFVNEIMERLTEKF
;
A
#
# COMPACT_ATOMS: atom_id res chain seq x y z
N MET A 1 -20.87 -14.21 -8.46
CA MET A 1 -21.30 -13.91 -7.09
C MET A 1 -20.70 -14.92 -6.14
N GLN A 2 -20.19 -14.47 -5.05
CA GLN A 2 -19.63 -15.35 -4.04
C GLN A 2 -20.77 -16.01 -3.26
N LYS A 3 -20.64 -17.31 -3.06
CA LYS A 3 -21.65 -18.05 -2.32
C LYS A 3 -21.44 -17.85 -0.82
N ILE A 4 -22.54 -17.59 -0.12
CA ILE A 4 -22.48 -17.36 1.32
C ILE A 4 -22.07 -18.63 2.07
N ASN A 5 -22.50 -19.78 1.59
CA ASN A 5 -22.18 -21.07 2.23
C ASN A 5 -20.71 -21.47 2.07
N GLU A 6 -19.95 -20.71 1.31
CA GLU A 6 -18.52 -20.94 1.14
C GLU A 6 -17.66 -19.99 1.97
N LEU A 7 -18.29 -19.28 2.87
CA LEU A 7 -17.52 -18.41 3.77
C LEU A 7 -16.67 -19.27 4.69
N HIS A 8 -15.39 -18.98 4.65
CA HIS A 8 -14.42 -19.62 5.54
C HIS A 8 -13.89 -18.57 6.50
N PRO A 9 -13.65 -18.95 7.76
CA PRO A 9 -12.98 -18.02 8.67
C PRO A 9 -11.63 -17.62 8.09
N ILE A 10 -11.36 -16.33 8.07
CA ILE A 10 -10.06 -15.83 7.67
C ILE A 10 -9.17 -15.88 8.90
N PRO A 11 -8.06 -16.64 8.86
CA PRO A 11 -7.12 -16.64 10.00
C PRO A 11 -6.62 -15.22 10.24
N LEU A 12 -6.69 -14.75 11.47
CA LEU A 12 -6.22 -13.41 11.83
C LEU A 12 -4.76 -13.21 11.45
N SER A 13 -3.98 -14.29 11.46
CA SER A 13 -2.56 -14.25 11.07
C SER A 13 -2.36 -13.91 9.59
N ARG A 14 -3.39 -14.03 8.77
CA ARG A 14 -3.32 -13.68 7.34
C ARG A 14 -3.97 -12.34 7.01
N LEU A 15 -4.73 -11.79 7.93
CA LEU A 15 -5.36 -10.51 7.73
C LEU A 15 -4.29 -9.43 7.75
N PHE A 16 -4.34 -8.50 6.79
CA PHE A 16 -3.38 -7.42 6.60
C PHE A 16 -1.97 -7.89 6.24
N ASP A 17 -1.83 -9.14 5.81
CA ASP A 17 -0.54 -9.72 5.47
C ASP A 17 -0.12 -9.44 4.02
N ARG A 18 -1.09 -9.26 3.14
CA ARG A 18 -0.84 -9.07 1.71
C ARG A 18 -1.53 -7.81 1.20
N TRP A 19 -0.75 -6.93 0.60
CA TRP A 19 -1.23 -5.65 0.11
C TRP A 19 -0.82 -5.41 -1.33
N ARG A 20 -1.64 -4.68 -2.06
CA ARG A 20 -1.31 -4.18 -3.39
C ARG A 20 -1.31 -2.66 -3.36
N VAL A 21 -0.27 -2.06 -3.93
CA VAL A 21 -0.14 -0.61 -4.03
C VAL A 21 -0.36 -0.18 -5.47
N ASP A 22 -1.18 0.85 -5.62
CA ASP A 22 -1.49 1.45 -6.90
C ASP A 22 -1.30 2.95 -6.81
N ILE A 23 -0.99 3.59 -7.93
CA ILE A 23 -0.72 5.03 -7.96
C ILE A 23 -1.64 5.67 -8.97
N VAL A 24 -2.39 6.67 -8.54
CA VAL A 24 -3.29 7.45 -9.39
C VAL A 24 -2.69 8.83 -9.60
N GLY A 25 -2.60 9.26 -10.81
CA GLY A 25 -2.11 10.57 -11.22
C GLY A 25 -1.61 10.53 -12.66
N LEU A 26 -1.32 11.61 -13.27
CA LEU A 26 -1.16 12.97 -12.76
C LEU A 26 -2.53 13.66 -12.62
N LEU A 27 -2.85 14.15 -11.43
CA LEU A 27 -4.10 14.86 -11.19
C LEU A 27 -3.88 16.38 -11.24
N PRO A 28 -4.96 17.18 -11.40
CA PRO A 28 -4.83 18.62 -11.27
C PRO A 28 -4.23 18.99 -9.92
N ILE A 29 -3.33 19.97 -9.93
CA ILE A 29 -2.64 20.36 -8.71
C ILE A 29 -3.62 20.94 -7.69
N THR A 30 -3.51 20.50 -6.43
CA THR A 30 -4.32 21.02 -5.34
C THR A 30 -3.62 22.23 -4.71
N PRO A 31 -4.33 23.00 -3.86
CA PRO A 31 -3.68 24.10 -3.13
C PRO A 31 -2.47 23.68 -2.31
N LYS A 32 -2.41 22.40 -1.89
CA LYS A 32 -1.27 21.84 -1.16
C LYS A 32 -0.18 21.29 -2.09
N GLY A 33 -0.39 21.37 -3.40
CA GLY A 33 0.56 20.87 -4.37
C GLY A 33 0.48 19.37 -4.65
N ASN A 34 -0.52 18.68 -4.12
CA ASN A 34 -0.68 17.24 -4.34
C ASN A 34 -1.18 16.96 -5.74
N ARG A 35 -0.58 16.01 -6.42
CA ARG A 35 -0.93 15.62 -7.79
C ARG A 35 -1.11 14.13 -7.97
N TYR A 36 -0.81 13.34 -6.96
CA TYR A 36 -0.89 11.87 -7.01
C TYR A 36 -1.58 11.34 -5.77
N ILE A 37 -2.17 10.17 -5.91
CA ILE A 37 -2.72 9.44 -4.77
C ILE A 37 -2.07 8.06 -4.76
N ILE A 38 -1.49 7.69 -3.63
CA ILE A 38 -1.01 6.34 -3.39
C ILE A 38 -2.16 5.58 -2.71
N VAL A 39 -2.55 4.46 -3.27
CA VAL A 39 -3.64 3.63 -2.73
C VAL A 39 -3.09 2.25 -2.43
N ALA A 40 -3.37 1.75 -1.25
CA ALA A 40 -3.05 0.38 -0.87
C ALA A 40 -4.34 -0.37 -0.57
N VAL A 41 -4.45 -1.59 -1.09
CA VAL A 41 -5.62 -2.44 -0.89
C VAL A 41 -5.17 -3.74 -0.25
N GLU A 42 -5.79 -4.06 0.88
CA GLU A 42 -5.53 -5.33 1.56
C GLU A 42 -6.26 -6.46 0.85
N TYR A 43 -5.57 -7.57 0.64
CA TYR A 43 -6.04 -8.64 -0.23
C TYR A 43 -7.33 -9.32 0.26
N LEU A 44 -7.41 -9.64 1.54
CA LEU A 44 -8.53 -10.41 2.07
C LEU A 44 -9.75 -9.56 2.38
N SER A 45 -9.56 -8.47 3.10
CA SER A 45 -10.66 -7.61 3.55
C SER A 45 -11.10 -6.60 2.50
N LYS A 46 -10.22 -6.32 1.51
CA LYS A 46 -10.39 -5.23 0.54
C LYS A 46 -10.37 -3.86 1.18
N TRP A 47 -9.87 -3.77 2.39
CA TRP A 47 -9.67 -2.49 3.06
C TRP A 47 -8.70 -1.64 2.26
N GLN A 48 -8.98 -0.35 2.17
CA GLN A 48 -8.17 0.58 1.40
C GLN A 48 -7.60 1.66 2.31
N GLU A 49 -6.32 1.96 2.08
CA GLU A 49 -5.65 3.13 2.64
C GLU A 49 -5.18 3.98 1.48
N ALA A 50 -5.28 5.29 1.60
CA ALA A 50 -4.88 6.20 0.54
C ALA A 50 -4.26 7.46 1.10
N LYS A 51 -3.35 8.05 0.32
CA LYS A 51 -2.73 9.32 0.69
C LYS A 51 -2.40 10.12 -0.56
N ALA A 52 -2.75 11.40 -0.52
CA ALA A 52 -2.36 12.33 -1.57
C ALA A 52 -0.92 12.79 -1.34
N VAL A 53 -0.14 12.85 -2.40
CA VAL A 53 1.29 13.22 -2.35
C VAL A 53 1.64 14.16 -3.48
N THR A 54 2.71 14.93 -3.28
CA THR A 54 3.18 15.88 -4.30
C THR A 54 3.99 15.19 -5.38
N GLU A 55 4.71 14.14 -5.03
CA GLU A 55 5.49 13.35 -5.97
C GLU A 55 5.51 11.88 -5.54
N VAL A 56 5.74 11.03 -6.53
CA VAL A 56 5.82 9.59 -6.33
C VAL A 56 7.26 9.15 -6.55
N ASN A 57 7.89 8.68 -5.50
CA ASN A 57 9.24 8.13 -5.53
C ASN A 57 9.35 7.08 -4.43
N ALA A 58 10.51 6.44 -4.34
CA ALA A 58 10.71 5.39 -3.35
C ALA A 58 10.52 5.91 -1.93
N LEU A 59 10.92 7.15 -1.67
CA LEU A 59 10.75 7.75 -0.34
C LEU A 59 9.28 7.98 0.01
N SER A 60 8.50 8.56 -0.91
CA SER A 60 7.08 8.83 -0.63
C SER A 60 6.29 7.55 -0.43
N ILE A 61 6.58 6.52 -1.22
CA ILE A 61 5.89 5.24 -1.09
C ILE A 61 6.30 4.54 0.20
N SER A 62 7.59 4.52 0.54
CA SER A 62 8.04 3.88 1.77
C SER A 62 7.47 4.57 3.01
N ASN A 63 7.40 5.90 3.00
CA ASN A 63 6.79 6.65 4.09
C ASN A 63 5.31 6.33 4.23
N PHE A 64 4.59 6.24 3.11
CA PHE A 64 3.18 5.86 3.13
C PHE A 64 2.99 4.46 3.71
N LEU A 65 3.76 3.49 3.24
CA LEU A 65 3.66 2.11 3.72
C LEU A 65 3.96 2.03 5.22
N TYR A 66 4.98 2.73 5.66
CA TYR A 66 5.36 2.71 7.07
C TYR A 66 4.28 3.33 7.95
N GLN A 67 3.83 4.52 7.60
CA GLN A 67 2.91 5.29 8.44
C GLN A 67 1.47 4.81 8.36
N ASN A 68 1.01 4.42 7.18
CA ASN A 68 -0.39 4.10 6.95
C ASN A 68 -0.70 2.61 7.02
N ILE A 69 0.28 1.76 6.79
CA ILE A 69 0.09 0.32 6.79
C ILE A 69 0.76 -0.33 8.00
N ILE A 70 2.07 -0.23 8.10
CA ILE A 70 2.83 -0.96 9.12
C ILE A 70 2.50 -0.50 10.53
N TRP A 71 2.43 0.80 10.74
CA TRP A 71 2.09 1.37 12.06
C TRP A 71 0.69 0.97 12.53
N ARG A 72 -0.24 0.79 11.60
CA ARG A 72 -1.64 0.52 11.94
C ARG A 72 -1.99 -0.95 11.95
N PHE A 73 -1.37 -1.75 11.09
CA PHE A 73 -1.78 -3.14 10.86
C PHE A 73 -0.66 -4.15 11.05
N GLY A 74 0.54 -3.70 11.31
CA GLY A 74 1.69 -4.57 11.40
C GLY A 74 2.38 -4.74 10.06
N CYS A 75 3.54 -5.39 10.07
CA CYS A 75 4.32 -5.58 8.86
C CYS A 75 3.71 -6.66 7.97
N PHE A 76 3.52 -6.34 6.70
CA PHE A 76 3.04 -7.29 5.71
C PHE A 76 4.18 -8.23 5.29
N THR A 77 3.82 -9.40 4.76
CA THR A 77 4.80 -10.33 4.18
C THR A 77 4.80 -10.29 2.66
N HIS A 78 3.71 -9.81 2.05
CA HIS A 78 3.59 -9.73 0.61
C HIS A 78 3.13 -8.35 0.19
N LEU A 79 3.88 -7.76 -0.74
CA LEU A 79 3.54 -6.47 -1.31
C LEU A 79 3.64 -6.56 -2.81
N HIS A 80 2.56 -6.18 -3.51
CA HIS A 80 2.56 -6.10 -4.96
C HIS A 80 2.50 -4.64 -5.39
N ILE A 81 3.50 -4.24 -6.17
CA ILE A 81 3.53 -2.92 -6.80
C ILE A 81 3.88 -3.16 -8.25
N ASP A 82 3.01 -2.71 -9.17
CA ASP A 82 3.24 -2.89 -10.60
C ASP A 82 4.23 -1.83 -11.12
N LYS A 83 5.48 -2.02 -10.78
CA LYS A 83 6.60 -1.16 -11.15
C LYS A 83 7.82 -2.00 -11.42
N GLU A 84 8.87 -1.36 -11.94
CA GLU A 84 10.13 -2.03 -12.23
C GLU A 84 10.76 -2.60 -10.95
N THR A 85 11.45 -3.72 -11.12
CA THR A 85 12.06 -4.42 -9.98
C THR A 85 13.00 -3.53 -9.18
N GLU A 86 13.81 -2.72 -9.87
CA GLU A 86 14.75 -1.81 -9.20
C GLU A 86 14.04 -0.81 -8.32
N PHE A 87 12.92 -0.27 -8.79
CA PHE A 87 12.13 0.69 -8.03
C PHE A 87 11.51 0.04 -6.79
N VAL A 88 10.98 -1.16 -6.95
CA VAL A 88 10.40 -1.91 -5.83
C VAL A 88 11.50 -2.23 -4.80
N ASN A 89 12.68 -2.63 -5.24
CA ASN A 89 13.79 -2.91 -4.34
C ASN A 89 14.21 -1.65 -3.57
N GLU A 90 14.24 -0.51 -4.22
CA GLU A 90 14.57 0.75 -3.55
C GLU A 90 13.53 1.09 -2.49
N ILE A 91 12.26 0.89 -2.76
CA ILE A 91 11.20 1.07 -1.77
C ILE A 91 11.45 0.18 -0.56
N MET A 92 11.74 -1.09 -0.80
CA MET A 92 11.95 -2.04 0.29
C MET A 92 13.19 -1.71 1.11
N GLU A 93 14.26 -1.26 0.48
CA GLU A 93 15.46 -0.82 1.19
C GLU A 93 15.17 0.36 2.11
N ARG A 94 14.48 1.38 1.59
CA ARG A 94 14.12 2.54 2.41
C ARG A 94 13.18 2.17 3.53
N LEU A 95 12.29 1.20 3.29
CA LEU A 95 11.37 0.74 4.31
C LEU A 95 12.10 0.02 5.45
N THR A 96 13.06 -0.83 5.12
CA THR A 96 13.83 -1.56 6.14
C THR A 96 14.70 -0.64 6.99
N GLU A 97 15.12 0.50 6.47
CA GLU A 97 15.87 1.49 7.24
C GLU A 97 15.07 2.08 8.40
N LYS A 98 13.75 1.93 8.39
CA LYS A 98 12.86 2.47 9.41
C LYS A 98 12.63 1.52 10.58
N PHE A 99 13.13 0.32 10.49
CA PHE A 99 12.99 -0.69 11.55
C PHE A 99 14.16 -0.69 12.51
#